data_c6d938d5eb884698bb7ae56c643b9ae8
#
_entry.id   c6d938d5eb884698bb7ae56c643b9ae8
#
_cell.length_a   1.000
_cell.length_b   1.000
_cell.length_c   1.000
_cell.angle_alpha   90.00
_cell.angle_beta   90.00
_cell.angle_gamma   90.00
#
_symmetry.space_group_name_H-M   'P 1'
#
loop_
_entity.id
_entity.type
_entity.pdbx_description
1 polymer ?
#
loop_
_entity_poly.entity_id
_entity_poly.type
_entity_poly.pdbx_seq_one_letter_code
_entity_poly.pdbx_strand_id
1 'polypeptide(L)'
;MRVSVIIPCFKANKTITSTLDSVFKQTMDDYEIILIDAGNTLDLNLLLPYQEALEKEVLRIIPTEDPEGPAENRNHGASLARGEYIAYLDADDQWASDKLEKQLRAMKECTIHGKEPSICFSGRELMDEEGRDMKQYIGCEKIIRYKKLLRTNQINCSSVMLKRETALRHPFPSGNLHEDYVTWLSILSADESNFAVGINEPLLLYRVQKKSRSGQKIKSAIMNYRVYKYMQIPFAKRIYYMITYTLAGVKKHYGNSSRKDR
;
A
#
# COMPACT_ATOMS: atom_id res chain seq x y z
N MET A 1 -3.14 6.40 -20.72
CA MET A 1 -2.57 6.41 -19.37
C MET A 1 -2.77 5.06 -18.73
N ARG A 2 -1.69 4.43 -18.30
CA ARG A 2 -1.73 3.03 -17.84
C ARG A 2 -1.88 2.91 -16.33
N VAL A 3 -1.22 3.79 -15.56
CA VAL A 3 -1.25 3.74 -14.09
C VAL A 3 -1.63 5.10 -13.51
N SER A 4 -2.55 5.13 -12.54
CA SER A 4 -2.78 6.28 -11.67
C SER A 4 -2.15 6.00 -10.30
N VAL A 5 -1.18 6.83 -9.91
CA VAL A 5 -0.53 6.79 -8.59
C VAL A 5 -1.33 7.68 -7.64
N ILE A 6 -1.89 7.11 -6.59
CA ILE A 6 -2.70 7.84 -5.62
C ILE A 6 -1.89 8.06 -4.34
N ILE A 7 -1.71 9.34 -3.98
CA ILE A 7 -0.94 9.78 -2.82
C ILE A 7 -1.85 10.57 -1.87
N PRO A 8 -2.37 9.94 -0.79
CA PRO A 8 -3.03 10.70 0.27
C PRO A 8 -1.98 11.50 1.06
N CYS A 9 -2.14 12.82 1.13
CA CYS A 9 -1.20 13.73 1.75
C CYS A 9 -1.90 14.47 2.89
N PHE A 10 -1.37 14.37 4.11
CA PHE A 10 -1.79 15.14 5.27
C PHE A 10 -0.57 15.47 6.12
N LYS A 11 -0.27 16.79 6.25
CA LYS A 11 0.89 17.27 7.02
C LYS A 11 2.23 16.61 6.65
N ALA A 12 2.41 16.29 5.36
CA ALA A 12 3.58 15.56 4.86
C ALA A 12 4.67 16.44 4.23
N ASN A 13 4.72 17.75 4.55
CA ASN A 13 5.66 18.72 3.95
C ASN A 13 7.14 18.30 4.07
N LYS A 14 7.49 17.47 5.06
CA LYS A 14 8.88 16.98 5.23
C LYS A 14 9.27 15.84 4.30
N THR A 15 8.30 15.13 3.74
CA THR A 15 8.53 13.87 3.04
C THR A 15 8.02 13.87 1.61
N ILE A 16 7.02 14.69 1.30
CA ILE A 16 6.31 14.66 0.02
C ILE A 16 7.23 14.84 -1.20
N THR A 17 8.24 15.71 -1.12
CA THR A 17 9.19 15.90 -2.23
C THR A 17 9.96 14.62 -2.52
N SER A 18 10.48 13.94 -1.50
CA SER A 18 11.19 12.66 -1.69
C SER A 18 10.27 11.55 -2.20
N THR A 19 8.99 11.58 -1.82
CA THR A 19 7.96 10.65 -2.33
C THR A 19 7.70 10.91 -3.81
N LEU A 20 7.45 12.16 -4.21
CA LEU A 20 7.23 12.55 -5.61
C LEU A 20 8.45 12.24 -6.48
N ASP A 21 9.66 12.59 -6.02
CA ASP A 21 10.91 12.28 -6.72
C ASP A 21 11.05 10.79 -7.03
N SER A 22 10.62 9.92 -6.11
CA SER A 22 10.67 8.47 -6.32
C SER A 22 9.71 8.00 -7.41
N VAL A 23 8.57 8.70 -7.60
CA VAL A 23 7.62 8.42 -8.69
C VAL A 23 8.14 8.98 -10.02
N PHE A 24 8.68 10.19 -10.03
CA PHE A 24 9.25 10.79 -11.25
C PHE A 24 10.53 10.08 -11.74
N LYS A 25 11.17 9.25 -10.90
CA LYS A 25 12.29 8.39 -11.28
C LYS A 25 11.88 7.03 -11.83
N GLN A 26 10.58 6.75 -11.99
CA GLN A 26 10.14 5.47 -12.57
C GLN A 26 10.64 5.32 -14.01
N THR A 27 11.02 4.07 -14.38
CA THR A 27 11.49 3.71 -15.74
C THR A 27 10.37 3.74 -16.78
N MET A 28 9.13 3.82 -16.33
CA MET A 28 7.93 3.94 -17.13
C MET A 28 7.36 5.35 -17.00
N ASP A 29 6.91 5.95 -18.09
CA ASP A 29 6.36 7.33 -18.17
C ASP A 29 4.83 7.40 -18.40
N ASP A 30 4.16 6.28 -18.68
CA ASP A 30 2.71 6.24 -18.93
C ASP A 30 1.90 6.15 -17.62
N TYR A 31 2.03 7.18 -16.76
CA TYR A 31 1.29 7.31 -15.51
C TYR A 31 0.81 8.76 -15.25
N GLU A 32 -0.12 8.90 -14.31
CA GLU A 32 -0.46 10.17 -13.64
C GLU A 32 -0.26 10.02 -12.13
N ILE A 33 -0.10 11.15 -11.45
CA ILE A 33 -0.04 11.25 -10.00
C ILE A 33 -1.24 12.06 -9.53
N ILE A 34 -2.04 11.50 -8.63
CA ILE A 34 -3.17 12.17 -7.99
C ILE A 34 -2.83 12.33 -6.51
N LEU A 35 -2.46 13.53 -6.12
CA LEU A 35 -2.12 13.90 -4.75
C LEU A 35 -3.36 14.50 -4.10
N ILE A 36 -3.90 13.85 -3.07
CA ILE A 36 -5.04 14.35 -2.30
C ILE A 36 -4.49 15.11 -1.10
N ASP A 37 -4.58 16.45 -1.14
CA ASP A 37 -4.12 17.32 -0.04
C ASP A 37 -5.23 17.48 0.99
N ALA A 38 -5.22 16.62 2.00
CA ALA A 38 -6.23 16.59 3.05
C ALA A 38 -6.10 17.79 3.99
N GLY A 39 -7.16 18.59 4.04
CA GLY A 39 -7.24 19.79 4.88
C GLY A 39 -6.31 20.94 4.45
N ASN A 40 -5.92 21.00 3.17
CA ASN A 40 -5.05 22.04 2.61
C ASN A 40 -3.76 22.25 3.43
N THR A 41 -3.07 21.15 3.75
CA THR A 41 -1.89 21.18 4.63
C THR A 41 -0.55 21.24 3.88
N LEU A 42 -0.60 21.14 2.55
CA LEU A 42 0.58 21.11 1.71
C LEU A 42 1.11 22.52 1.47
N ASP A 43 2.41 22.71 1.69
CA ASP A 43 3.10 23.92 1.24
C ASP A 43 3.36 23.82 -0.27
N LEU A 44 2.63 24.60 -1.06
CA LEU A 44 2.71 24.57 -2.52
C LEU A 44 4.08 25.01 -3.06
N ASN A 45 4.90 25.71 -2.28
CA ASN A 45 6.27 26.05 -2.70
C ASN A 45 7.14 24.79 -2.88
N LEU A 46 6.82 23.70 -2.16
CA LEU A 46 7.51 22.41 -2.34
C LEU A 46 7.26 21.79 -3.72
N LEU A 47 6.25 22.25 -4.44
CA LEU A 47 5.86 21.74 -5.75
C LEU A 47 6.45 22.54 -6.92
N LEU A 48 7.16 23.63 -6.66
CA LEU A 48 7.84 24.42 -7.70
C LEU A 48 8.72 23.58 -8.65
N PRO A 49 9.47 22.56 -8.18
CA PRO A 49 10.25 21.69 -9.08
C PRO A 49 9.40 20.86 -10.06
N TYR A 50 8.09 20.74 -9.85
CA TYR A 50 7.17 19.89 -10.61
C TYR A 50 6.17 20.68 -11.46
N GLN A 51 6.42 21.99 -11.73
CA GLN A 51 5.53 22.87 -12.49
C GLN A 51 5.18 22.30 -13.87
N GLU A 52 6.16 21.77 -14.60
CA GLU A 52 5.92 21.16 -15.92
C GLU A 52 4.95 19.97 -15.83
N ALA A 53 5.07 19.16 -14.77
CA ALA A 53 4.17 18.02 -14.54
C ALA A 53 2.76 18.47 -14.14
N LEU A 54 2.63 19.58 -13.45
CA LEU A 54 1.33 20.22 -13.14
C LEU A 54 0.67 20.78 -14.40
N GLU A 55 1.42 21.50 -15.24
CA GLU A 55 0.92 22.07 -16.50
C GLU A 55 0.47 20.97 -17.49
N LYS A 56 1.18 19.84 -17.51
CA LYS A 56 0.84 18.68 -18.34
C LYS A 56 -0.21 17.74 -17.73
N GLU A 57 -0.74 18.07 -16.56
CA GLU A 57 -1.64 17.22 -15.77
C GLU A 57 -1.10 15.82 -15.46
N VAL A 58 0.20 15.62 -15.50
CA VAL A 58 0.86 14.39 -15.03
C VAL A 58 0.81 14.34 -13.50
N LEU A 59 0.95 15.49 -12.83
CA LEU A 59 0.69 15.66 -11.40
C LEU A 59 -0.58 16.50 -11.22
N ARG A 60 -1.55 15.97 -10.52
CA ARG A 60 -2.80 16.64 -10.17
C ARG A 60 -2.90 16.74 -8.65
N ILE A 61 -3.13 17.96 -8.14
CA ILE A 61 -3.33 18.22 -6.72
C ILE A 61 -4.81 18.45 -6.49
N ILE A 62 -5.39 17.68 -5.59
CA ILE A 62 -6.80 17.73 -5.24
C ILE A 62 -6.90 18.13 -3.76
N PRO A 63 -7.18 19.40 -3.47
CA PRO A 63 -7.37 19.85 -2.11
C PRO A 63 -8.71 19.36 -1.56
N THR A 64 -8.75 19.02 -0.27
CA THR A 64 -10.00 18.74 0.45
C THR A 64 -10.08 19.63 1.70
N GLU A 65 -11.25 20.17 1.99
CA GLU A 65 -11.44 21.10 3.12
C GLU A 65 -11.30 20.38 4.47
N ASP A 66 -11.90 19.22 4.60
CA ASP A 66 -11.83 18.41 5.80
C ASP A 66 -10.65 17.41 5.75
N PRO A 67 -9.91 17.26 6.85
CA PRO A 67 -8.87 16.24 6.95
C PRO A 67 -9.51 14.85 7.11
N GLU A 68 -10.13 14.37 6.05
CA GLU A 68 -10.61 12.99 5.99
C GLU A 68 -9.46 11.99 6.23
N GLY A 69 -9.82 10.79 6.62
CA GLY A 69 -8.84 9.73 6.86
C GLY A 69 -8.16 9.24 5.58
N PRO A 70 -7.07 8.45 5.71
CA PRO A 70 -6.36 7.92 4.55
C PRO A 70 -7.24 7.01 3.66
N ALA A 71 -8.26 6.37 4.22
CA ALA A 71 -9.22 5.55 3.48
C ALA A 71 -10.03 6.38 2.49
N GLU A 72 -10.64 7.46 2.97
CA GLU A 72 -11.46 8.38 2.21
C GLU A 72 -10.65 9.05 1.10
N ASN A 73 -9.45 9.51 1.42
CA ASN A 73 -8.55 10.15 0.46
C ASN A 73 -8.09 9.19 -0.63
N ARG A 74 -7.81 7.91 -0.31
CA ARG A 74 -7.50 6.89 -1.32
C ARG A 74 -8.72 6.60 -2.20
N ASN A 75 -9.92 6.53 -1.64
CA ASN A 75 -11.16 6.34 -2.40
C ASN A 75 -11.44 7.54 -3.31
N HIS A 76 -11.26 8.75 -2.81
CA HIS A 76 -11.41 9.96 -3.60
C HIS A 76 -10.42 9.96 -4.78
N GLY A 77 -9.13 9.73 -4.53
CA GLY A 77 -8.14 9.60 -5.59
C GLY A 77 -8.47 8.51 -6.61
N ALA A 78 -8.96 7.34 -6.14
CA ALA A 78 -9.38 6.24 -7.03
C ALA A 78 -10.54 6.64 -7.94
N SER A 79 -11.49 7.43 -7.46
CA SER A 79 -12.63 7.92 -8.27
C SER A 79 -12.21 8.89 -9.39
N LEU A 80 -11.12 9.63 -9.18
CA LEU A 80 -10.56 10.60 -10.12
C LEU A 80 -9.52 9.99 -11.09
N ALA A 81 -9.12 8.75 -10.85
CA ALA A 81 -8.11 8.03 -11.63
C ALA A 81 -8.56 7.78 -13.07
N ARG A 82 -7.65 8.01 -14.03
CA ARG A 82 -7.85 7.79 -15.47
C ARG A 82 -7.16 6.52 -15.96
N GLY A 83 -6.19 6.00 -15.19
CA GLY A 83 -5.39 4.82 -15.54
C GLY A 83 -6.18 3.51 -15.52
N GLU A 84 -5.70 2.52 -16.24
CA GLU A 84 -6.20 1.13 -16.19
C GLU A 84 -5.93 0.49 -14.83
N TYR A 85 -4.77 0.82 -14.25
CA TYR A 85 -4.32 0.35 -12.93
C TYR A 85 -4.23 1.52 -11.95
N ILE A 86 -4.41 1.21 -10.68
CA ILE A 86 -4.15 2.11 -9.54
C ILE A 86 -2.97 1.55 -8.76
N ALA A 87 -2.04 2.43 -8.39
CA ALA A 87 -0.98 2.16 -7.42
C ALA A 87 -1.09 3.13 -6.26
N TYR A 88 -1.09 2.62 -5.02
CA TYR A 88 -1.15 3.46 -3.83
C TYR A 88 0.24 3.72 -3.28
N LEU A 89 0.48 4.96 -2.83
CA LEU A 89 1.73 5.38 -2.20
C LEU A 89 1.43 6.36 -1.07
N ASP A 90 1.84 6.06 0.14
CA ASP A 90 1.72 6.99 1.26
C ASP A 90 2.76 8.12 1.13
N ALA A 91 2.40 9.34 1.54
CA ALA A 91 3.19 10.57 1.31
C ALA A 91 4.53 10.62 2.08
N ASP A 92 4.87 9.58 2.82
CA ASP A 92 6.13 9.43 3.56
C ASP A 92 6.98 8.23 3.10
N ASP A 93 6.48 7.44 2.16
CA ASP A 93 7.18 6.30 1.56
C ASP A 93 7.83 6.67 0.21
N GLN A 94 8.69 5.78 -0.32
CA GLN A 94 9.34 5.95 -1.62
C GLN A 94 9.35 4.62 -2.38
N TRP A 95 9.50 4.69 -3.71
CA TRP A 95 9.56 3.53 -4.58
C TRP A 95 10.94 3.34 -5.23
N ALA A 96 11.30 2.09 -5.51
CA ALA A 96 12.37 1.76 -6.45
C ALA A 96 11.95 2.18 -7.87
N SER A 97 12.92 2.59 -8.69
CA SER A 97 12.66 3.20 -10.00
C SER A 97 11.97 2.28 -11.02
N ASP A 98 12.05 0.97 -10.85
CA ASP A 98 11.48 -0.04 -11.75
C ASP A 98 10.19 -0.72 -11.22
N LYS A 99 9.62 -0.15 -10.14
CA LYS A 99 8.45 -0.74 -9.48
C LYS A 99 7.24 -0.85 -10.40
N LEU A 100 6.84 0.24 -11.05
CA LEU A 100 5.63 0.26 -11.88
C LEU A 100 5.74 -0.72 -13.04
N GLU A 101 6.88 -0.75 -13.72
CA GLU A 101 7.15 -1.66 -14.83
C GLU A 101 7.08 -3.13 -14.39
N LYS A 102 7.78 -3.49 -13.29
CA LYS A 102 7.79 -4.85 -12.74
C LYS A 102 6.39 -5.31 -12.32
N GLN A 103 5.61 -4.43 -11.69
CA GLN A 103 4.26 -4.76 -11.26
C GLN A 103 3.29 -4.93 -12.42
N LEU A 104 3.36 -4.09 -13.45
CA LEU A 104 2.56 -4.25 -14.66
C LEU A 104 2.88 -5.58 -15.37
N ARG A 105 4.16 -5.93 -15.44
CA ARG A 105 4.59 -7.24 -15.98
C ARG A 105 4.00 -8.38 -15.15
N ALA A 106 4.12 -8.32 -13.83
CA ALA A 106 3.59 -9.36 -12.95
C ALA A 106 2.06 -9.49 -13.05
N MET A 107 1.33 -8.38 -13.19
CA MET A 107 -0.14 -8.38 -13.39
C MET A 107 -0.55 -9.08 -14.68
N LYS A 108 0.26 -8.99 -15.76
CA LYS A 108 -0.06 -9.56 -17.07
C LYS A 108 0.44 -11.00 -17.24
N GLU A 109 1.64 -11.29 -16.76
CA GLU A 109 2.32 -12.56 -17.03
C GLU A 109 2.00 -13.65 -15.98
N CYS A 110 1.67 -13.26 -14.73
CA CYS A 110 1.34 -14.21 -13.70
C CYS A 110 -0.13 -14.62 -13.78
N THR A 111 -0.40 -15.74 -14.44
CA THR A 111 -1.75 -16.30 -14.50
C THR A 111 -1.84 -17.62 -13.75
N ILE A 112 -2.97 -17.86 -13.08
CA ILE A 112 -3.29 -19.16 -12.45
C ILE A 112 -4.63 -19.62 -13.02
N HIS A 113 -4.61 -20.77 -13.71
CA HIS A 113 -5.77 -21.31 -14.43
C HIS A 113 -6.44 -20.26 -15.37
N GLY A 114 -5.62 -19.48 -16.07
CA GLY A 114 -6.09 -18.44 -17.00
C GLY A 114 -6.61 -17.15 -16.33
N LYS A 115 -6.55 -17.04 -15.00
CA LYS A 115 -6.96 -15.85 -14.25
C LYS A 115 -5.76 -15.00 -13.87
N GLU A 116 -5.86 -13.69 -14.12
CA GLU A 116 -4.88 -12.68 -13.71
C GLU A 116 -4.96 -12.41 -12.20
N PRO A 117 -3.88 -11.91 -11.57
CA PRO A 117 -3.91 -11.51 -10.16
C PRO A 117 -4.91 -10.37 -9.92
N SER A 118 -5.59 -10.41 -8.79
CA SER A 118 -6.46 -9.29 -8.36
C SER A 118 -5.67 -8.15 -7.72
N ILE A 119 -4.51 -8.46 -7.16
CA ILE A 119 -3.58 -7.54 -6.49
C ILE A 119 -2.15 -7.93 -6.84
N CYS A 120 -1.30 -6.94 -7.16
CA CYS A 120 0.15 -7.09 -7.15
C CYS A 120 0.74 -6.27 -5.99
N PHE A 121 1.73 -6.82 -5.29
CA PHE A 121 2.44 -6.13 -4.20
C PHE A 121 3.91 -6.55 -4.19
N SER A 122 4.72 -5.90 -3.35
CA SER A 122 6.16 -6.19 -3.30
C SER A 122 6.70 -6.33 -1.88
N GLY A 123 7.92 -6.84 -1.78
CA GLY A 123 8.76 -6.70 -0.61
C GLY A 123 9.11 -5.22 -0.37
N ARG A 124 9.68 -4.93 0.81
CA ARG A 124 10.07 -3.58 1.20
C ARG A 124 11.37 -3.55 1.99
N GLU A 125 12.12 -2.49 1.82
CA GLU A 125 13.18 -2.06 2.73
C GLU A 125 12.66 -1.04 3.72
N LEU A 126 13.26 -1.01 4.91
CA LEU A 126 12.90 -0.04 5.93
C LEU A 126 13.85 1.14 5.92
N MET A 127 13.31 2.35 6.02
CA MET A 127 14.05 3.58 6.27
C MET A 127 13.57 4.24 7.57
N ASP A 128 14.45 4.99 8.23
CA ASP A 128 14.11 5.73 9.45
C ASP A 128 13.29 7.01 9.15
N GLU A 129 12.96 7.77 10.19
CA GLU A 129 12.19 9.02 10.05
C GLU A 129 12.90 10.04 9.15
N GLU A 130 14.23 10.04 9.10
CA GLU A 130 15.07 10.91 8.27
C GLU A 130 15.27 10.36 6.85
N GLY A 131 14.76 9.17 6.52
CA GLY A 131 14.89 8.53 5.21
C GLY A 131 16.20 7.77 5.02
N ARG A 132 16.95 7.48 6.09
CA ARG A 132 18.18 6.68 6.02
C ARG A 132 17.85 5.20 6.01
N ASP A 133 18.55 4.45 5.16
CA ASP A 133 18.39 3.00 5.08
C ASP A 133 18.70 2.31 6.42
N MET A 134 17.76 1.54 6.93
CA MET A 134 17.92 0.73 8.13
C MET A 134 18.56 -0.64 7.85
N LYS A 135 18.89 -0.94 6.60
CA LYS A 135 19.47 -2.22 6.13
C LYS A 135 18.59 -3.42 6.55
N GLN A 136 17.28 -3.22 6.54
CA GLN A 136 16.30 -4.24 6.87
C GLN A 136 15.35 -4.47 5.71
N TYR A 137 15.42 -5.66 5.13
CA TYR A 137 14.52 -6.10 4.07
C TYR A 137 13.42 -7.00 4.64
N ILE A 138 12.19 -6.76 4.22
CA ILE A 138 11.02 -7.58 4.52
C ILE A 138 10.49 -8.12 3.20
N GLY A 139 10.78 -9.39 2.93
CA GLY A 139 10.30 -10.09 1.76
C GLY A 139 8.81 -10.42 1.81
N CYS A 140 8.30 -10.96 0.70
CA CYS A 140 6.93 -11.41 0.58
C CYS A 140 6.84 -12.76 -0.16
N GLU A 141 5.70 -13.44 0.03
CA GLU A 141 5.42 -14.67 -0.69
C GLU A 141 4.91 -14.35 -2.10
N LYS A 142 5.28 -15.22 -3.07
CA LYS A 142 4.90 -15.04 -4.48
C LYS A 142 3.39 -15.06 -4.71
N ILE A 143 2.65 -15.93 -4.02
CA ILE A 143 1.20 -16.06 -4.18
C ILE A 143 0.53 -16.03 -2.81
N ILE A 144 -0.43 -15.13 -2.64
CA ILE A 144 -1.27 -15.05 -1.45
C ILE A 144 -2.74 -15.18 -1.85
N ARG A 145 -3.44 -16.07 -1.15
CA ARG A 145 -4.89 -16.25 -1.23
C ARG A 145 -5.56 -15.83 0.09
N TYR A 146 -6.88 -15.68 0.08
CA TYR A 146 -7.67 -15.23 1.21
C TYR A 146 -7.31 -15.90 2.55
N LYS A 147 -7.32 -17.25 2.61
CA LYS A 147 -7.03 -18.00 3.86
C LYS A 147 -5.60 -17.78 4.39
N LYS A 148 -4.65 -17.51 3.50
CA LYS A 148 -3.28 -17.19 3.88
C LYS A 148 -3.19 -15.77 4.43
N LEU A 149 -3.85 -14.81 3.77
CA LEU A 149 -3.88 -13.42 4.19
C LEU A 149 -4.49 -13.26 5.58
N LEU A 150 -5.54 -14.02 5.92
CA LEU A 150 -6.13 -14.04 7.27
C LEU A 150 -5.13 -14.43 8.38
N ARG A 151 -4.09 -15.22 8.06
CA ARG A 151 -3.09 -15.65 9.05
C ARG A 151 -1.93 -14.66 9.20
N THR A 152 -1.66 -13.87 8.17
CA THR A 152 -0.57 -12.90 8.17
C THR A 152 -0.77 -11.86 7.09
N ASN A 153 -0.92 -10.57 7.47
CA ASN A 153 -0.94 -9.49 6.49
C ASN A 153 0.49 -9.18 6.03
N GLN A 154 0.79 -9.51 4.76
CA GLN A 154 2.06 -9.21 4.11
C GLN A 154 1.94 -8.04 3.12
N ILE A 155 0.72 -7.64 2.79
CA ILE A 155 0.43 -6.64 1.76
C ILE A 155 0.45 -5.24 2.40
N ASN A 156 1.50 -4.47 2.12
CA ASN A 156 1.59 -3.07 2.53
C ASN A 156 0.91 -2.18 1.48
N CYS A 157 0.11 -1.21 1.90
CA CYS A 157 -0.66 -0.35 1.01
C CYS A 157 0.22 0.35 -0.04
N SER A 158 1.32 0.97 0.37
CA SER A 158 2.27 1.67 -0.53
C SER A 158 2.98 0.75 -1.52
N SER A 159 2.86 -0.58 -1.38
CA SER A 159 3.43 -1.55 -2.33
C SER A 159 2.43 -2.04 -3.38
N VAL A 160 1.15 -1.72 -3.24
CA VAL A 160 0.07 -2.32 -4.03
C VAL A 160 -0.10 -1.67 -5.40
N MET A 161 -0.41 -2.52 -6.40
CA MET A 161 -1.01 -2.16 -7.67
C MET A 161 -2.18 -3.13 -7.95
N LEU A 162 -3.29 -2.60 -8.47
CA LEU A 162 -4.47 -3.37 -8.86
C LEU A 162 -5.23 -2.69 -10.01
N LYS A 163 -6.14 -3.39 -10.67
CA LYS A 163 -7.00 -2.79 -11.70
C LYS A 163 -7.90 -1.71 -11.07
N ARG A 164 -8.09 -0.59 -11.76
CA ARG A 164 -8.95 0.51 -11.31
C ARG A 164 -10.37 0.04 -11.01
N GLU A 165 -10.95 -0.81 -11.86
CA GLU A 165 -12.28 -1.37 -11.61
C GLU A 165 -12.37 -2.18 -10.31
N THR A 166 -11.30 -2.90 -9.95
CA THR A 166 -11.22 -3.64 -8.68
C THR A 166 -11.17 -2.69 -7.49
N ALA A 167 -10.38 -1.61 -7.57
CA ALA A 167 -10.31 -0.59 -6.54
C ALA A 167 -11.66 0.10 -6.31
N LEU A 168 -12.37 0.47 -7.39
CA LEU A 168 -13.69 1.12 -7.32
C LEU A 168 -14.77 0.18 -6.77
N ARG A 169 -14.68 -1.11 -7.05
CA ARG A 169 -15.62 -2.13 -6.55
C ARG A 169 -15.39 -2.48 -5.07
N HIS A 170 -14.17 -2.30 -4.58
CA HIS A 170 -13.75 -2.62 -3.22
C HIS A 170 -13.10 -1.40 -2.54
N PRO A 171 -13.86 -0.34 -2.22
CA PRO A 171 -13.33 0.85 -1.58
C PRO A 171 -12.78 0.54 -0.18
N PHE A 172 -11.85 1.36 0.27
CA PHE A 172 -11.37 1.31 1.65
C PHE A 172 -12.48 1.69 2.61
N PRO A 173 -12.78 0.87 3.62
CA PRO A 173 -13.79 1.22 4.61
C PRO A 173 -13.29 2.29 5.58
N SER A 174 -14.17 3.20 5.95
CA SER A 174 -13.93 4.18 7.01
C SER A 174 -13.93 3.53 8.39
N GLY A 175 -13.30 4.19 9.36
CA GLY A 175 -13.36 3.81 10.75
C GLY A 175 -12.04 3.38 11.38
N ASN A 176 -12.10 3.00 12.67
CA ASN A 176 -10.91 2.66 13.46
C ASN A 176 -10.55 1.18 13.30
N LEU A 177 -10.03 0.81 12.14
CA LEU A 177 -9.54 -0.52 11.78
C LEU A 177 -8.38 -0.41 10.77
N HIS A 178 -7.77 -1.52 10.42
CA HIS A 178 -6.81 -1.55 9.30
C HIS A 178 -7.58 -1.59 7.98
N GLU A 179 -7.85 -0.41 7.43
CA GLU A 179 -8.67 -0.22 6.22
C GLU A 179 -8.11 -0.97 5.01
N ASP A 180 -6.81 -0.91 4.82
CA ASP A 180 -6.08 -1.60 3.76
C ASP A 180 -6.25 -3.14 3.86
N TYR A 181 -6.09 -3.67 5.06
CA TYR A 181 -6.24 -5.11 5.30
C TYR A 181 -7.66 -5.61 5.02
N VAL A 182 -8.69 -4.82 5.39
CA VAL A 182 -10.08 -5.14 5.04
C VAL A 182 -10.27 -5.18 3.53
N THR A 183 -9.76 -4.17 2.83
CA THR A 183 -9.89 -4.08 1.36
C THR A 183 -9.22 -5.27 0.67
N TRP A 184 -8.01 -5.65 1.08
CA TRP A 184 -7.34 -6.82 0.50
C TRP A 184 -8.08 -8.13 0.78
N LEU A 185 -8.61 -8.30 2.00
CA LEU A 185 -9.44 -9.46 2.34
C LEU A 185 -10.74 -9.47 1.54
N SER A 186 -11.41 -8.33 1.37
CA SER A 186 -12.63 -8.21 0.57
C SER A 186 -12.38 -8.62 -0.88
N ILE A 187 -11.32 -8.11 -1.51
CA ILE A 187 -10.95 -8.47 -2.89
C ILE A 187 -10.68 -9.98 -3.01
N LEU A 188 -9.87 -10.54 -2.09
CA LEU A 188 -9.49 -11.96 -2.17
C LEU A 188 -10.60 -12.93 -1.75
N SER A 189 -11.66 -12.46 -1.06
CA SER A 189 -12.82 -13.27 -0.69
C SER A 189 -13.96 -13.20 -1.70
N ALA A 190 -13.94 -12.25 -2.62
CA ALA A 190 -15.01 -12.05 -3.60
C ALA A 190 -15.16 -13.23 -4.58
N ASP A 191 -14.06 -13.97 -4.80
CA ASP A 191 -14.02 -15.18 -5.62
C ASP A 191 -12.91 -16.10 -5.10
N GLU A 192 -13.15 -17.40 -5.00
CA GLU A 192 -12.15 -18.38 -4.51
C GLU A 192 -10.91 -18.49 -5.39
N SER A 193 -11.02 -18.15 -6.67
CA SER A 193 -9.90 -18.10 -7.60
C SER A 193 -9.05 -16.83 -7.48
N ASN A 194 -9.52 -15.79 -6.76
CA ASN A 194 -8.76 -14.56 -6.56
C ASN A 194 -7.45 -14.83 -5.78
N PHE A 195 -6.39 -14.17 -6.23
CA PHE A 195 -5.08 -14.22 -5.59
C PHE A 195 -4.34 -12.90 -5.73
N ALA A 196 -3.39 -12.68 -4.83
CA ALA A 196 -2.41 -11.62 -4.93
C ALA A 196 -1.07 -12.21 -5.37
N VAL A 197 -0.38 -11.52 -6.31
CA VAL A 197 0.99 -11.84 -6.69
C VAL A 197 1.97 -10.92 -5.97
N GLY A 198 2.98 -11.49 -5.33
CA GLY A 198 4.06 -10.77 -4.64
C GLY A 198 5.37 -10.82 -5.44
N ILE A 199 6.00 -9.67 -5.60
CA ILE A 199 7.35 -9.54 -6.13
C ILE A 199 8.30 -9.48 -4.93
N ASN A 200 9.09 -10.56 -4.73
CA ASN A 200 9.99 -10.64 -3.59
C ASN A 200 11.27 -9.81 -3.81
N GLU A 201 11.08 -8.54 -4.11
CA GLU A 201 12.13 -7.53 -4.28
C GLU A 201 11.76 -6.28 -3.48
N PRO A 202 12.73 -5.45 -3.03
CA PRO A 202 12.48 -4.25 -2.24
C PRO A 202 12.00 -3.08 -3.14
N LEU A 203 10.82 -3.20 -3.74
CA LEU A 203 10.29 -2.14 -4.60
C LEU A 203 9.63 -1.00 -3.82
N LEU A 204 9.49 -1.16 -2.51
CA LEU A 204 9.00 -0.14 -1.57
C LEU A 204 10.08 0.17 -0.53
N LEU A 205 10.41 1.45 -0.34
CA LEU A 205 11.17 1.98 0.78
C LEU A 205 10.17 2.53 1.79
N TYR A 206 9.96 1.76 2.87
CA TYR A 206 8.93 2.03 3.88
C TYR A 206 9.50 2.82 5.05
N ARG A 207 8.92 4.00 5.35
CA ARG A 207 9.35 4.84 6.46
C ARG A 207 8.76 4.38 7.78
N VAL A 208 9.65 4.05 8.72
CA VAL A 208 9.26 3.64 10.08
C VAL A 208 9.16 4.87 10.97
N GLN A 209 7.96 5.21 11.40
CA GLN A 209 7.73 6.28 12.37
C GLN A 209 7.63 5.68 13.79
N LYS A 210 8.31 6.27 14.77
CA LYS A 210 8.27 5.83 16.20
C LYS A 210 6.87 5.80 16.79
N LYS A 211 5.97 6.67 16.28
CA LYS A 211 4.57 6.77 16.73
C LYS A 211 3.56 6.15 15.75
N SER A 212 3.99 5.31 14.80
CA SER A 212 3.07 4.71 13.83
C SER A 212 1.98 3.86 14.49
N ARG A 213 0.78 3.83 13.88
CA ARG A 213 -0.36 2.99 14.35
C ARG A 213 0.02 1.52 14.51
N SER A 214 0.85 1.00 13.61
CA SER A 214 1.33 -0.38 13.62
C SER A 214 2.41 -0.66 14.67
N GLY A 215 3.12 0.36 15.18
CA GLY A 215 4.13 0.21 16.24
C GLY A 215 3.55 -0.10 17.61
N GLN A 216 2.25 0.15 17.84
CA GLN A 216 1.57 -0.13 19.10
C GLN A 216 0.93 -1.53 19.06
N LYS A 217 1.66 -2.57 19.43
CA LYS A 217 1.27 -3.99 19.31
C LYS A 217 -0.16 -4.31 19.81
N ILE A 218 -0.55 -3.75 20.97
CA ILE A 218 -1.89 -3.99 21.54
C ILE A 218 -2.98 -3.34 20.67
N LYS A 219 -2.78 -2.08 20.25
CA LYS A 219 -3.72 -1.41 19.35
C LYS A 219 -3.85 -2.16 18.02
N SER A 220 -2.72 -2.58 17.45
CA SER A 220 -2.72 -3.37 16.20
C SER A 220 -3.48 -4.68 16.35
N ALA A 221 -3.33 -5.40 17.48
CA ALA A 221 -4.09 -6.62 17.74
C ALA A 221 -5.60 -6.35 17.85
N ILE A 222 -6.01 -5.27 18.53
CA ILE A 222 -7.42 -4.87 18.62
C ILE A 222 -7.97 -4.51 17.23
N MET A 223 -7.21 -3.78 16.43
CA MET A 223 -7.61 -3.42 15.06
C MET A 223 -7.75 -4.66 14.19
N ASN A 224 -6.84 -5.64 14.26
CA ASN A 224 -6.96 -6.91 13.56
C ASN A 224 -8.22 -7.70 13.98
N TYR A 225 -8.53 -7.72 15.28
CA TYR A 225 -9.78 -8.35 15.73
C TYR A 225 -11.02 -7.66 15.15
N ARG A 226 -11.00 -6.32 15.06
CA ARG A 226 -12.07 -5.54 14.41
C ARG A 226 -12.18 -5.84 12.93
N VAL A 227 -11.06 -6.02 12.20
CA VAL A 227 -11.05 -6.48 10.81
C VAL A 227 -11.78 -7.81 10.67
N TYR A 228 -11.46 -8.82 11.49
CA TYR A 228 -12.14 -10.12 11.43
C TYR A 228 -13.64 -10.02 11.78
N LYS A 229 -14.00 -9.11 12.70
CA LYS A 229 -15.43 -8.84 13.01
C LYS A 229 -16.13 -8.19 11.82
N TYR A 230 -15.51 -7.20 11.18
CA TYR A 230 -16.00 -6.53 9.99
C TYR A 230 -16.21 -7.52 8.83
N MET A 231 -15.25 -8.42 8.61
CA MET A 231 -15.35 -9.50 7.62
C MET A 231 -16.32 -10.63 8.00
N GLN A 232 -17.11 -10.46 9.06
CA GLN A 232 -18.11 -11.41 9.55
C GLN A 232 -17.56 -12.82 9.82
N ILE A 233 -16.28 -12.94 10.15
CA ILE A 233 -15.64 -14.22 10.46
C ILE A 233 -16.25 -14.78 11.76
N PRO A 234 -16.68 -16.07 11.82
CA PRO A 234 -17.24 -16.67 13.02
C PRO A 234 -16.31 -16.57 14.23
N PHE A 235 -16.85 -16.38 15.45
CA PHE A 235 -16.08 -16.09 16.67
C PHE A 235 -14.93 -17.07 16.90
N ALA A 236 -15.17 -18.39 16.84
CA ALA A 236 -14.14 -19.40 17.04
C ALA A 236 -12.97 -19.27 16.03
N LYS A 237 -13.29 -18.95 14.75
CA LYS A 237 -12.28 -18.69 13.71
C LYS A 237 -11.52 -17.39 13.94
N ARG A 238 -12.15 -16.34 14.52
CA ARG A 238 -11.44 -15.10 14.88
C ARG A 238 -10.33 -15.39 15.89
N ILE A 239 -10.64 -16.14 16.95
CA ILE A 239 -9.65 -16.54 17.96
C ILE A 239 -8.50 -17.32 17.31
N TYR A 240 -8.81 -18.31 16.48
CA TYR A 240 -7.79 -19.06 15.73
C TYR A 240 -6.89 -18.16 14.89
N TYR A 241 -7.47 -17.22 14.11
CA TYR A 241 -6.68 -16.31 13.28
C TYR A 241 -5.88 -15.30 14.11
N MET A 242 -6.39 -14.82 15.23
CA MET A 242 -5.63 -13.98 16.16
C MET A 242 -4.39 -14.70 16.69
N ILE A 243 -4.51 -15.97 17.08
CA ILE A 243 -3.38 -16.78 17.56
C ILE A 243 -2.36 -16.96 16.43
N THR A 244 -2.80 -17.38 15.24
CA THR A 244 -1.89 -17.61 14.10
C THR A 244 -1.19 -16.34 13.65
N TYR A 245 -1.90 -15.21 13.66
CA TYR A 245 -1.35 -13.89 13.33
C TYR A 245 -0.25 -13.47 14.33
N THR A 246 -0.50 -13.66 15.62
CA THR A 246 0.47 -13.35 16.69
C THR A 246 1.72 -14.23 16.56
N LEU A 247 1.55 -15.53 16.34
CA LEU A 247 2.67 -16.46 16.16
C LEU A 247 3.50 -16.11 14.91
N ALA A 248 2.84 -15.77 13.78
CA ALA A 248 3.53 -15.32 12.59
C ALA A 248 4.33 -14.02 12.81
N GLY A 249 3.77 -13.07 13.58
CA GLY A 249 4.45 -11.83 13.97
C GLY A 249 5.70 -12.09 14.83
N VAL A 250 5.61 -12.99 15.80
CA VAL A 250 6.76 -13.40 16.64
C VAL A 250 7.85 -14.06 15.78
N LYS A 251 7.48 -15.03 14.92
CA LYS A 251 8.45 -15.71 14.04
C LYS A 251 9.19 -14.73 13.12
N LYS A 252 8.50 -13.70 12.62
CA LYS A 252 9.07 -12.65 11.77
C LYS A 252 10.12 -11.80 12.53
N HIS A 253 9.90 -11.52 13.81
CA HIS A 253 10.84 -10.76 14.63
C HIS A 253 12.09 -11.58 15.03
N TYR A 254 11.94 -12.86 15.35
CA TYR A 254 13.07 -13.72 15.76
C TYR A 254 13.82 -14.33 14.57
N GLY A 255 13.17 -14.53 13.42
CA GLY A 255 13.81 -15.11 12.23
C GLY A 255 14.73 -14.17 11.44
N ASN A 256 14.59 -12.84 11.62
CA ASN A 256 15.43 -11.86 10.93
C ASN A 256 16.75 -11.54 11.69
N SER A 257 16.90 -11.96 12.94
CA SER A 257 18.16 -11.76 13.69
C SER A 257 19.31 -12.68 13.26
N SER A 258 19.04 -13.73 12.48
CA SER A 258 20.06 -14.70 12.02
C SER A 258 20.66 -14.43 10.63
N ARG A 259 20.37 -13.28 9.99
CA ARG A 259 20.97 -12.87 8.70
C ARG A 259 21.91 -11.66 8.80
N LYS A 260 22.50 -11.43 9.97
CA LYS A 260 23.50 -10.36 10.18
C LYS A 260 24.91 -10.72 9.71
N ASP A 261 25.16 -11.97 9.27
CA ASP A 261 26.46 -12.41 8.77
C ASP A 261 26.27 -13.17 7.46
N ARG A 262 26.22 -12.43 6.35
CA ARG A 262 26.70 -12.88 5.03
C ARG A 262 26.83 -11.71 4.09
#